data_318b734e43cbe9b07f0aa64b76652576
#
_entry.id   318b734e43cbe9b07f0aa64b76652576
#
_cell.length_a   1.000
_cell.length_b   1.000
_cell.length_c   1.000
_cell.angle_alpha   90.00
_cell.angle_beta   90.00
_cell.angle_gamma   90.00
#
_symmetry.space_group_name_H-M   'P 1'
#
loop_
_entity.id
_entity.type
_entity.pdbx_description
1 polymer ?
#
loop_
_entity_poly.entity_id
_entity_poly.type
_entity_poly.pdbx_seq_one_letter_code
_entity_poly.pdbx_strand_id
1 'polypeptide(L)'
;MVDDPEPRSARRRPWETDRKDQSATGQSQAANSQFSANPSGYGRRAPTRVGGLIGAGVWLGIILLAVMAYGYRYQIANLGERLIAILIPAHGYWADSKTVSYFADGSGQFWVDGVVNGIDFRFVVDTGATSIVFGRADARRLGFDPDALHFDHTASTANGRVHYAPVRLRQVAIGPIVVSDVPAEISAGSMREPLLGMEFLKRMSTFEISNGILTIRK
;
A
#
# COMPACT_ATOMS: atom_id res chain seq x y z
N MET A 1 40.78 -16.63 45.36
CA MET A 1 41.87 -16.48 44.42
C MET A 1 41.28 -15.68 43.28
N VAL A 2 41.28 -14.32 43.47
CA VAL A 2 42.17 -13.39 42.76
C VAL A 2 41.82 -13.36 41.29
N ASP A 3 41.37 -12.28 40.65
CA ASP A 3 41.69 -10.88 40.80
C ASP A 3 40.63 -10.05 40.06
N ASP A 4 40.29 -8.94 40.66
CA ASP A 4 39.71 -7.76 40.05
C ASP A 4 40.90 -6.90 39.54
N PRO A 5 40.80 -6.15 38.49
CA PRO A 5 41.30 -4.80 38.57
C PRO A 5 40.39 -3.73 37.92
N GLU A 6 40.08 -2.84 38.71
CA GLU A 6 40.11 -1.37 38.77
C GLU A 6 40.04 -0.49 37.51
N PRO A 7 39.57 0.75 37.70
CA PRO A 7 39.04 1.61 36.64
C PRO A 7 40.08 2.61 36.07
N ARG A 8 39.92 3.01 34.83
CA ARG A 8 40.72 4.13 34.24
C ARG A 8 39.85 5.31 33.90
N SER A 9 39.94 6.31 34.76
CA SER A 9 40.39 7.69 34.56
C SER A 9 39.79 8.49 33.47
N ALA A 10 39.08 9.49 33.96
CA ALA A 10 38.76 10.80 33.40
C ALA A 10 39.77 11.38 32.42
N ARG A 11 39.31 11.83 31.25
CA ARG A 11 40.00 12.84 30.46
C ARG A 11 39.19 14.12 30.46
N ARG A 12 39.82 15.11 31.09
CA ARG A 12 39.43 16.53 31.21
C ARG A 12 39.39 17.18 29.83
N ARG A 13 38.49 18.12 29.67
CA ARG A 13 38.38 19.03 28.52
C ARG A 13 39.33 20.20 28.70
N PRO A 14 40.09 20.65 27.68
CA PRO A 14 41.03 21.76 27.77
C PRO A 14 40.45 23.03 27.14
N TRP A 15 39.65 23.79 27.89
CA TRP A 15 39.32 25.16 27.50
C TRP A 15 38.78 25.98 28.68
N GLU A 16 39.47 26.03 29.76
CA GLU A 16 39.14 26.94 30.87
C GLU A 16 40.45 27.48 31.41
N THR A 17 40.56 28.78 31.35
CA THR A 17 41.46 29.78 31.90
C THR A 17 41.79 30.79 30.81
N ASP A 18 41.78 32.08 31.00
CA ASP A 18 42.01 32.85 32.20
C ASP A 18 41.57 34.32 31.96
N ARG A 19 41.05 34.86 32.99
CA ARG A 19 40.73 36.28 33.13
C ARG A 19 41.93 36.91 33.83
N LYS A 20 42.46 38.06 33.30
CA LYS A 20 42.98 39.14 34.14
C LYS A 20 43.45 40.34 33.33
N ASP A 21 42.80 41.43 33.60
CA ASP A 21 43.29 42.74 34.04
C ASP A 21 44.47 43.35 33.26
N GLN A 22 44.24 44.58 32.75
CA GLN A 22 45.02 45.76 33.17
C GLN A 22 44.36 47.06 32.75
N SER A 23 44.03 47.77 33.76
CA SER A 23 43.77 49.19 33.77
C SER A 23 45.07 49.99 33.54
N ALA A 24 45.00 51.10 32.84
CA ALA A 24 45.54 52.36 33.30
C ALA A 24 45.62 53.45 32.21
N THR A 25 44.96 54.53 32.50
CA THR A 25 45.44 55.93 32.48
C THR A 25 46.08 56.52 31.23
N GLY A 26 45.54 57.63 30.80
CA GLY A 26 46.18 58.63 29.94
C GLY A 26 45.24 59.77 29.52
N GLN A 27 45.22 60.81 30.31
CA GLN A 27 44.62 62.12 30.00
C GLN A 27 45.31 62.80 28.83
N SER A 28 44.60 63.51 27.99
CA SER A 28 44.83 64.97 27.81
C SER A 28 44.49 65.48 26.41
N GLN A 29 43.71 66.47 26.43
CA GLN A 29 43.73 67.72 25.64
C GLN A 29 42.96 67.86 24.35
N ALA A 30 42.17 68.86 24.48
CA ALA A 30 41.32 69.55 23.55
C ALA A 30 42.01 70.05 22.28
N ALA A 31 41.30 70.05 21.19
CA ALA A 31 41.32 71.11 20.20
C ALA A 31 40.03 71.09 19.36
N ASN A 32 39.40 72.24 19.52
CA ASN A 32 38.26 72.77 18.84
C ASN A 32 38.44 72.81 17.30
N SER A 33 37.50 72.28 16.54
CA SER A 33 37.18 72.90 15.26
C SER A 33 35.74 72.49 14.85
N GLN A 34 34.94 73.53 14.77
CA GLN A 34 33.61 73.55 14.21
C GLN A 34 33.63 73.01 12.76
N PHE A 35 32.82 72.01 12.48
CA PHE A 35 32.41 71.78 11.12
C PHE A 35 30.91 71.46 11.06
N SER A 36 30.28 72.26 10.27
CA SER A 36 28.91 72.42 9.91
C SER A 36 28.10 71.10 9.80
N ALA A 37 26.99 71.13 10.47
CA ALA A 37 25.91 70.11 10.31
C ALA A 37 25.32 70.14 8.91
N ASN A 38 25.33 69.00 8.28
CA ASN A 38 24.46 68.72 7.15
C ASN A 38 23.49 67.59 7.57
N PRO A 39 22.21 67.85 7.79
CA PRO A 39 21.24 66.83 8.11
C PRO A 39 20.76 66.15 6.79
N SER A 40 21.52 65.21 6.27
CA SER A 40 20.96 64.30 5.25
C SER A 40 19.95 63.40 5.92
N GLY A 41 18.67 63.72 5.66
CA GLY A 41 17.53 62.96 6.11
C GLY A 41 17.58 61.50 5.62
N TYR A 42 17.83 60.58 6.53
CA TYR A 42 17.47 59.18 6.32
C TYR A 42 15.95 59.10 6.37
N GLY A 43 15.35 59.18 5.18
CA GLY A 43 13.96 58.84 5.00
C GLY A 43 13.73 57.40 5.45
N ARG A 44 13.09 57.24 6.61
CA ARG A 44 12.50 55.96 7.02
C ARG A 44 11.49 55.55 5.94
N ARG A 45 11.90 54.68 5.04
CA ARG A 45 10.95 54.00 4.15
C ARG A 45 10.02 53.18 5.06
N ALA A 46 8.79 53.61 5.15
CA ALA A 46 7.74 52.85 5.80
C ALA A 46 7.69 51.46 5.12
N PRO A 47 7.61 50.34 5.87
CA PRO A 47 7.45 49.04 5.26
C PRO A 47 6.13 49.05 4.50
N THR A 48 6.20 48.83 3.19
CA THR A 48 5.03 48.69 2.35
C THR A 48 4.25 47.46 2.82
N ARG A 49 3.06 47.69 3.39
CA ARG A 49 2.12 46.66 3.93
C ARG A 49 1.60 45.67 2.87
N VAL A 50 2.06 45.77 1.63
CA VAL A 50 1.65 44.90 0.52
C VAL A 50 2.18 43.48 0.68
N GLY A 51 3.34 43.27 1.31
CA GLY A 51 3.90 41.92 1.54
C GLY A 51 3.09 41.07 2.51
N GLY A 52 2.38 41.68 3.44
CA GLY A 52 1.58 40.95 4.43
C GLY A 52 0.28 40.35 3.85
N LEU A 53 -0.33 41.04 2.89
CA LEU A 53 -1.58 40.56 2.25
C LEU A 53 -1.32 39.37 1.28
N ILE A 54 -0.20 39.42 0.55
CA ILE A 54 0.23 38.31 -0.32
C ILE A 54 0.57 37.08 0.53
N GLY A 55 1.30 37.27 1.64
CA GLY A 55 1.61 36.20 2.58
C GLY A 55 0.35 35.56 3.19
N ALA A 56 -0.61 36.37 3.63
CA ALA A 56 -1.87 35.89 4.18
C ALA A 56 -2.69 35.12 3.15
N GLY A 57 -2.75 35.59 1.89
CA GLY A 57 -3.45 34.89 0.81
C GLY A 57 -2.85 33.52 0.49
N VAL A 58 -1.52 33.40 0.46
CA VAL A 58 -0.81 32.14 0.25
C VAL A 58 -1.09 31.15 1.38
N TRP A 59 -1.02 31.59 2.63
CA TRP A 59 -1.32 30.74 3.79
C TRP A 59 -2.76 30.28 3.82
N LEU A 60 -3.71 31.15 3.45
CA LEU A 60 -5.12 30.81 3.35
C LEU A 60 -5.37 29.78 2.25
N GLY A 61 -4.68 29.89 1.12
CA GLY A 61 -4.69 28.92 0.04
C GLY A 61 -4.13 27.55 0.49
N ILE A 62 -3.04 27.53 1.23
CA ILE A 62 -2.45 26.29 1.79
C ILE A 62 -3.41 25.62 2.78
N ILE A 63 -4.01 26.41 3.68
CA ILE A 63 -4.99 25.90 4.66
C ILE A 63 -6.21 25.33 3.95
N LEU A 64 -6.75 26.03 2.94
CA LEU A 64 -7.88 25.55 2.16
C LEU A 64 -7.56 24.25 1.44
N LEU A 65 -6.37 24.16 0.85
CA LEU A 65 -5.90 22.96 0.17
C LEU A 65 -5.68 21.80 1.15
N ALA A 66 -5.17 22.07 2.35
CA ALA A 66 -5.02 21.06 3.40
C ALA A 66 -6.39 20.58 3.92
N VAL A 67 -7.36 21.46 4.11
CA VAL A 67 -8.74 21.10 4.51
C VAL A 67 -9.41 20.29 3.41
N MET A 68 -9.21 20.68 2.16
CA MET A 68 -9.74 19.94 1.01
C MET A 68 -9.10 18.54 0.91
N ALA A 69 -7.78 18.45 1.03
CA ALA A 69 -7.06 17.17 1.04
C ALA A 69 -7.50 16.28 2.22
N TYR A 70 -7.71 16.88 3.39
CA TYR A 70 -8.22 16.14 4.56
C TYR A 70 -9.66 15.65 4.35
N GLY A 71 -10.54 16.48 3.78
CA GLY A 71 -11.92 16.10 3.46
C GLY A 71 -12.00 14.98 2.41
N TYR A 72 -11.12 15.01 1.42
CA TYR A 72 -11.07 14.04 0.33
C TYR A 72 -10.14 12.85 0.57
N ARG A 73 -9.49 12.76 1.75
CA ARG A 73 -8.47 11.71 2.06
C ARG A 73 -8.96 10.28 1.80
N TYR A 74 -10.22 9.99 2.11
CA TYR A 74 -10.81 8.66 1.85
C TYR A 74 -11.05 8.40 0.36
N GLN A 75 -11.45 9.43 -0.40
CA GLN A 75 -11.64 9.31 -1.84
C GLN A 75 -10.30 9.16 -2.57
N ILE A 76 -9.26 9.88 -2.11
CA ILE A 76 -7.91 9.80 -2.68
C ILE A 76 -7.26 8.44 -2.39
N ALA A 77 -7.43 7.90 -1.18
CA ALA A 77 -6.94 6.57 -0.83
C ALA A 77 -7.55 5.48 -1.74
N ASN A 78 -8.87 5.55 -1.98
CA ASN A 78 -9.56 4.61 -2.86
C ASN A 78 -9.22 4.79 -4.35
N LEU A 79 -8.75 5.98 -4.76
CA LEU A 79 -8.34 6.24 -6.14
C LEU A 79 -7.07 5.45 -6.50
N GLY A 80 -6.13 5.35 -5.57
CA GLY A 80 -4.89 4.57 -5.76
C GLY A 80 -5.18 3.09 -6.01
N GLU A 81 -6.06 2.49 -5.21
CA GLU A 81 -6.46 1.09 -5.39
C GLU A 81 -7.21 0.85 -6.71
N ARG A 82 -8.07 1.79 -7.12
CA ARG A 82 -8.76 1.72 -8.42
C ARG A 82 -7.81 1.82 -9.60
N LEU A 83 -6.80 2.69 -9.53
CA LEU A 83 -5.80 2.82 -10.58
C LEU A 83 -4.94 1.56 -10.68
N ILE A 84 -4.54 0.96 -9.57
CA ILE A 84 -3.80 -0.30 -9.54
C ILE A 84 -4.66 -1.43 -10.12
N ALA A 85 -5.94 -1.51 -9.77
CA ALA A 85 -6.85 -2.52 -10.29
C ALA A 85 -7.10 -2.39 -11.81
N ILE A 86 -7.05 -1.17 -12.37
CA ILE A 86 -7.13 -0.95 -13.82
C ILE A 86 -5.83 -1.40 -14.52
N LEU A 87 -4.67 -1.16 -13.89
CA LEU A 87 -3.37 -1.52 -14.45
C LEU A 87 -3.05 -3.02 -14.29
N ILE A 88 -3.57 -3.64 -13.24
CA ILE A 88 -3.38 -5.05 -12.91
C ILE A 88 -4.77 -5.65 -12.60
N PRO A 89 -5.51 -6.13 -13.62
CA PRO A 89 -6.90 -6.59 -13.47
C PRO A 89 -7.12 -7.67 -12.42
N ALA A 90 -6.10 -8.50 -12.15
CA ALA A 90 -6.17 -9.53 -11.11
C ALA A 90 -6.09 -8.97 -9.68
N HIS A 91 -5.64 -7.72 -9.53
CA HIS A 91 -5.55 -7.03 -8.25
C HIS A 91 -6.88 -6.33 -7.95
N GLY A 92 -7.78 -7.02 -7.24
CA GLY A 92 -9.09 -6.47 -6.86
C GLY A 92 -8.96 -5.21 -6.00
N TYR A 93 -9.94 -4.33 -6.07
CA TYR A 93 -10.08 -3.25 -5.10
C TYR A 93 -11.19 -3.57 -4.10
N TRP A 94 -11.00 -3.18 -2.84
CA TRP A 94 -11.93 -3.50 -1.76
C TRP A 94 -12.76 -2.28 -1.40
N ALA A 95 -14.08 -2.41 -1.50
CA ALA A 95 -15.00 -1.37 -1.08
C ALA A 95 -15.19 -1.39 0.44
N ASP A 96 -15.14 -2.59 1.03
CA ASP A 96 -15.24 -2.86 2.47
C ASP A 96 -14.62 -4.23 2.81
N SER A 97 -14.72 -4.66 4.07
CA SER A 97 -14.18 -5.96 4.55
C SER A 97 -14.91 -7.19 3.98
N LYS A 98 -15.98 -7.02 3.23
CA LYS A 98 -16.83 -8.09 2.70
C LYS A 98 -17.00 -8.03 1.18
N THR A 99 -16.54 -6.97 0.53
CA THR A 99 -16.76 -6.72 -0.89
C THR A 99 -15.44 -6.50 -1.62
N VAL A 100 -15.24 -7.23 -2.71
CA VAL A 100 -14.10 -7.07 -3.60
C VAL A 100 -14.59 -6.97 -5.03
N SER A 101 -13.94 -6.12 -5.83
CA SER A 101 -14.27 -5.94 -7.24
C SER A 101 -13.04 -6.07 -8.11
N TYR A 102 -13.21 -6.67 -9.30
CA TYR A 102 -12.17 -6.91 -10.28
C TYR A 102 -12.61 -6.37 -11.63
N PHE A 103 -11.68 -5.83 -12.40
CA PHE A 103 -11.93 -5.42 -13.78
C PHE A 103 -11.66 -6.57 -14.75
N ALA A 104 -12.47 -6.66 -15.80
CA ALA A 104 -12.16 -7.55 -16.90
C ALA A 104 -10.86 -7.11 -17.59
N ASP A 105 -10.09 -8.07 -18.07
CA ASP A 105 -8.95 -7.81 -18.94
C ASP A 105 -9.39 -7.42 -20.37
N GLY A 106 -8.44 -7.18 -21.26
CA GLY A 106 -8.72 -6.83 -22.66
C GLY A 106 -9.46 -7.92 -23.47
N SER A 107 -9.53 -9.13 -22.97
CA SER A 107 -10.30 -10.26 -23.56
C SER A 107 -11.68 -10.42 -22.93
N GLY A 108 -12.01 -9.66 -21.90
CA GLY A 108 -13.25 -9.77 -21.16
C GLY A 108 -13.20 -10.82 -20.04
N GLN A 109 -12.03 -11.39 -19.73
CA GLN A 109 -11.85 -12.33 -18.63
C GLN A 109 -11.59 -11.62 -17.31
N PHE A 110 -12.04 -12.24 -16.22
CA PHE A 110 -11.76 -11.78 -14.86
C PHE A 110 -10.67 -12.64 -14.23
N TRP A 111 -9.60 -11.99 -13.85
CA TRP A 111 -8.50 -12.59 -13.11
C TRP A 111 -8.61 -12.21 -11.64
N VAL A 112 -8.40 -13.18 -10.76
CA VAL A 112 -8.58 -13.00 -9.32
C VAL A 112 -7.38 -13.59 -8.60
N ASP A 113 -6.65 -12.75 -7.88
CA ASP A 113 -5.60 -13.22 -6.98
C ASP A 113 -6.24 -13.72 -5.68
N GLY A 114 -5.84 -14.89 -5.23
CA GLY A 114 -6.36 -15.53 -4.02
C GLY A 114 -5.33 -16.39 -3.32
N VAL A 115 -5.62 -16.74 -2.07
CA VAL A 115 -4.78 -17.59 -1.24
C VAL A 115 -5.52 -18.87 -0.92
N VAL A 116 -4.95 -20.02 -1.23
CA VAL A 116 -5.51 -21.35 -0.95
C VAL A 116 -4.60 -22.10 0.00
N ASN A 117 -5.08 -22.42 1.18
CA ASN A 117 -4.31 -23.10 2.22
C ASN A 117 -2.97 -22.40 2.57
N GLY A 118 -2.90 -21.07 2.38
CA GLY A 118 -1.69 -20.27 2.60
C GLY A 118 -0.77 -20.12 1.38
N ILE A 119 -1.19 -20.58 0.20
CA ILE A 119 -0.42 -20.52 -1.05
C ILE A 119 -1.13 -19.60 -2.03
N ASP A 120 -0.40 -18.69 -2.64
CA ASP A 120 -0.92 -17.73 -3.62
C ASP A 120 -1.22 -18.40 -4.95
N PHE A 121 -2.40 -18.08 -5.50
CA PHE A 121 -2.86 -18.49 -6.81
C PHE A 121 -3.51 -17.32 -7.54
N ARG A 122 -3.38 -17.33 -8.85
CA ARG A 122 -4.15 -16.48 -9.74
C ARG A 122 -5.17 -17.32 -10.46
N PHE A 123 -6.45 -16.99 -10.32
CA PHE A 123 -7.58 -17.70 -10.89
C PHE A 123 -8.13 -16.96 -12.10
N VAL A 124 -8.64 -17.73 -13.06
CA VAL A 124 -9.61 -17.24 -14.02
C VAL A 124 -11.01 -17.54 -13.47
N VAL A 125 -11.87 -16.52 -13.41
CA VAL A 125 -13.28 -16.72 -13.03
C VAL A 125 -14.01 -17.35 -14.20
N ASP A 126 -14.54 -18.54 -13.96
CA ASP A 126 -15.25 -19.31 -14.98
C ASP A 126 -16.63 -19.75 -14.47
N THR A 127 -17.68 -19.07 -14.93
CA THR A 127 -19.07 -19.41 -14.58
C THR A 127 -19.56 -20.72 -15.25
N GLY A 128 -18.83 -21.23 -16.23
CA GLY A 128 -19.07 -22.54 -16.84
C GLY A 128 -18.49 -23.72 -16.04
N ALA A 129 -17.50 -23.43 -15.17
CA ALA A 129 -16.93 -24.41 -14.26
C ALA A 129 -17.81 -24.58 -13.01
N THR A 130 -18.15 -25.84 -12.66
CA THR A 130 -18.92 -26.12 -11.44
C THR A 130 -18.10 -25.87 -10.20
N SER A 131 -16.87 -26.36 -10.15
CA SER A 131 -15.96 -26.34 -8.98
C SER A 131 -14.80 -25.38 -9.17
N ILE A 132 -14.04 -25.16 -8.10
CA ILE A 132 -12.66 -24.66 -8.24
C ILE A 132 -11.85 -25.81 -8.85
N VAL A 133 -11.13 -25.53 -9.94
CA VAL A 133 -10.36 -26.56 -10.64
C VAL A 133 -8.88 -26.19 -10.67
N PHE A 134 -8.03 -27.12 -10.29
CA PHE A 134 -6.57 -26.99 -10.35
C PHE A 134 -5.97 -28.01 -11.31
N GLY A 135 -4.82 -27.67 -11.88
CA GLY A 135 -4.00 -28.61 -12.62
C GLY A 135 -3.17 -29.52 -11.69
N ARG A 136 -2.55 -30.56 -12.24
CA ARG A 136 -1.70 -31.50 -11.49
C ARG A 136 -0.49 -30.80 -10.82
N ALA A 137 0.06 -29.76 -11.45
CA ALA A 137 1.16 -28.98 -10.87
C ALA A 137 0.72 -28.21 -9.62
N ASP A 138 -0.46 -27.60 -9.67
CA ASP A 138 -1.05 -26.88 -8.55
C ASP A 138 -1.46 -27.80 -7.42
N ALA A 139 -1.94 -28.99 -7.74
CA ALA A 139 -2.23 -30.03 -6.75
C ALA A 139 -1.00 -30.38 -5.92
N ARG A 140 0.17 -30.54 -6.54
CA ARG A 140 1.45 -30.76 -5.81
C ARG A 140 1.80 -29.58 -4.90
N ARG A 141 1.61 -28.36 -5.36
CA ARG A 141 1.83 -27.15 -4.53
C ARG A 141 0.91 -27.14 -3.31
N LEU A 142 -0.32 -27.60 -3.47
CA LEU A 142 -1.32 -27.71 -2.39
C LEU A 142 -1.09 -28.89 -1.45
N GLY A 143 -0.10 -29.75 -1.73
CA GLY A 143 0.25 -30.91 -0.92
C GLY A 143 -0.55 -32.16 -1.27
N PHE A 144 -1.28 -32.17 -2.38
CA PHE A 144 -1.91 -33.38 -2.92
C PHE A 144 -0.92 -34.14 -3.81
N ASP A 145 -0.93 -35.47 -3.74
CA ASP A 145 -0.22 -36.31 -4.67
C ASP A 145 -1.14 -36.66 -5.87
N PRO A 146 -0.94 -36.08 -7.07
CA PRO A 146 -1.81 -36.32 -8.20
C PRO A 146 -1.77 -37.76 -8.71
N ASP A 147 -0.74 -38.52 -8.35
CA ASP A 147 -0.59 -39.91 -8.79
C ASP A 147 -1.35 -40.88 -7.86
N ALA A 148 -1.68 -40.41 -6.64
CA ALA A 148 -2.52 -41.14 -5.68
C ALA A 148 -4.01 -40.76 -5.75
N LEU A 149 -4.39 -39.74 -6.54
CA LEU A 149 -5.78 -39.31 -6.68
C LEU A 149 -6.58 -40.21 -7.64
N HIS A 150 -7.85 -40.39 -7.32
CA HIS A 150 -8.80 -41.13 -8.18
C HIS A 150 -9.54 -40.14 -9.08
N PHE A 151 -9.28 -40.21 -10.40
CA PHE A 151 -9.89 -39.33 -11.43
C PHE A 151 -11.15 -39.99 -12.01
N ASP A 152 -12.18 -40.17 -11.19
CA ASP A 152 -13.43 -40.84 -11.51
C ASP A 152 -14.57 -39.87 -11.89
N HIS A 153 -14.44 -38.58 -11.61
CA HIS A 153 -15.36 -37.59 -12.13
C HIS A 153 -15.01 -37.25 -13.58
N THR A 154 -16.04 -37.05 -14.40
CA THR A 154 -15.86 -36.68 -15.82
C THR A 154 -16.75 -35.49 -16.16
N ALA A 155 -16.18 -34.48 -16.84
CA ALA A 155 -16.94 -33.39 -17.42
C ALA A 155 -16.60 -33.21 -18.90
N SER A 156 -17.58 -32.76 -19.67
CA SER A 156 -17.39 -32.33 -21.06
C SER A 156 -16.97 -30.85 -21.05
N THR A 157 -15.86 -30.53 -21.70
CA THR A 157 -15.35 -29.19 -21.86
C THR A 157 -15.30 -28.84 -23.35
N ALA A 158 -15.02 -27.57 -23.67
CA ALA A 158 -14.81 -27.13 -25.04
C ALA A 158 -13.68 -27.91 -25.75
N ASN A 159 -12.70 -28.42 -24.97
CA ASN A 159 -11.56 -29.20 -25.48
C ASN A 159 -11.76 -30.72 -25.40
N GLY A 160 -13.00 -31.18 -25.15
CA GLY A 160 -13.34 -32.59 -25.03
C GLY A 160 -13.62 -33.02 -23.59
N ARG A 161 -13.65 -34.38 -23.41
CA ARG A 161 -13.92 -34.95 -22.10
C ARG A 161 -12.67 -34.97 -21.24
N VAL A 162 -12.79 -34.49 -20.01
CA VAL A 162 -11.70 -34.43 -19.03
C VAL A 162 -12.11 -35.15 -17.75
N HIS A 163 -11.16 -35.85 -17.14
CA HIS A 163 -11.33 -36.53 -15.87
C HIS A 163 -10.84 -35.64 -14.72
N TYR A 164 -11.52 -35.69 -13.58
CA TYR A 164 -11.25 -34.92 -12.39
C TYR A 164 -11.24 -35.79 -11.14
N ALA A 165 -10.42 -35.43 -10.18
CA ALA A 165 -10.40 -36.03 -8.85
C ALA A 165 -10.91 -34.99 -7.82
N PRO A 166 -11.94 -35.31 -7.01
CA PRO A 166 -12.46 -34.41 -6.00
C PRO A 166 -11.47 -34.28 -4.83
N VAL A 167 -11.30 -33.04 -4.35
CA VAL A 167 -10.48 -32.72 -3.19
C VAL A 167 -11.19 -31.69 -2.30
N ARG A 168 -10.70 -31.51 -1.07
CA ARG A 168 -11.18 -30.46 -0.18
C ARG A 168 -10.05 -29.51 0.20
N LEU A 169 -10.34 -28.23 0.07
CA LEU A 169 -9.46 -27.15 0.47
C LEU A 169 -9.85 -26.70 1.88
N ARG A 170 -8.89 -26.56 2.77
CA ARG A 170 -9.14 -26.07 4.12
C ARG A 170 -9.68 -24.64 4.10
N GLN A 171 -9.10 -23.81 3.25
CA GLN A 171 -9.43 -22.39 3.17
C GLN A 171 -9.12 -21.83 1.80
N VAL A 172 -10.01 -20.95 1.32
CA VAL A 172 -9.81 -20.11 0.14
C VAL A 172 -10.09 -18.67 0.54
N ALA A 173 -9.13 -17.77 0.31
CA ALA A 173 -9.26 -16.34 0.56
C ALA A 173 -9.16 -15.58 -0.77
N ILE A 174 -10.12 -14.70 -1.02
CA ILE A 174 -10.16 -13.79 -2.17
C ILE A 174 -10.28 -12.37 -1.61
N GLY A 175 -9.18 -11.62 -1.63
CA GLY A 175 -9.12 -10.36 -0.89
C GLY A 175 -9.50 -10.55 0.58
N PRO A 176 -10.45 -9.77 1.13
CA PRO A 176 -10.90 -9.89 2.52
C PRO A 176 -11.87 -11.06 2.75
N ILE A 177 -12.34 -11.71 1.68
CA ILE A 177 -13.33 -12.79 1.75
C ILE A 177 -12.62 -14.11 2.03
N VAL A 178 -12.90 -14.73 3.17
CA VAL A 178 -12.35 -16.03 3.55
C VAL A 178 -13.46 -17.07 3.64
N VAL A 179 -13.28 -18.22 2.98
CA VAL A 179 -14.20 -19.36 2.98
C VAL A 179 -13.43 -20.61 3.39
N SER A 180 -13.97 -21.34 4.33
CA SER A 180 -13.40 -22.62 4.79
C SER A 180 -14.14 -23.81 4.19
N ASP A 181 -13.47 -24.97 4.16
CA ASP A 181 -14.02 -26.24 3.74
C ASP A 181 -14.65 -26.19 2.33
N VAL A 182 -13.82 -25.78 1.36
CA VAL A 182 -14.26 -25.56 -0.02
C VAL A 182 -13.99 -26.82 -0.87
N PRO A 183 -15.03 -27.43 -1.48
CA PRO A 183 -14.81 -28.49 -2.45
C PRO A 183 -14.12 -27.93 -3.69
N ALA A 184 -13.22 -28.73 -4.25
CA ALA A 184 -12.49 -28.43 -5.46
C ALA A 184 -12.18 -29.73 -6.22
N GLU A 185 -11.66 -29.59 -7.41
CA GLU A 185 -11.30 -30.71 -8.28
C GLU A 185 -9.91 -30.54 -8.86
N ILE A 186 -9.20 -31.64 -9.00
CA ILE A 186 -7.93 -31.69 -9.71
C ILE A 186 -8.17 -32.29 -11.11
N SER A 187 -7.80 -31.56 -12.15
CA SER A 187 -7.88 -32.02 -13.52
C SER A 187 -6.78 -33.03 -13.84
N ALA A 188 -7.13 -34.13 -14.49
CA ALA A 188 -6.15 -35.05 -15.07
C ALA A 188 -5.42 -34.42 -16.26
N GLY A 189 -6.06 -33.47 -16.96
CA GLY A 189 -5.50 -32.72 -18.08
C GLY A 189 -4.55 -31.63 -17.65
N SER A 190 -3.77 -31.12 -18.60
CA SER A 190 -2.94 -29.95 -18.39
C SER A 190 -3.80 -28.69 -18.30
N MET A 191 -3.55 -27.89 -17.28
CA MET A 191 -4.15 -26.55 -17.12
C MET A 191 -3.03 -25.52 -16.96
N ARG A 192 -3.21 -24.35 -17.54
CA ARG A 192 -2.29 -23.22 -17.37
C ARG A 192 -2.60 -22.48 -16.08
N GLU A 193 -3.89 -22.21 -15.87
CA GLU A 193 -4.36 -21.40 -14.75
C GLU A 193 -5.50 -22.15 -14.05
N PRO A 194 -5.61 -22.08 -12.72
CA PRO A 194 -6.73 -22.62 -11.99
C PRO A 194 -8.01 -21.82 -12.27
N LEU A 195 -9.15 -22.50 -12.21
CA LEU A 195 -10.47 -21.90 -12.42
C LEU A 195 -11.15 -21.64 -11.08
N LEU A 196 -11.78 -20.47 -10.96
CA LEU A 196 -12.68 -20.14 -9.86
C LEU A 196 -14.13 -20.32 -10.33
N GLY A 197 -14.71 -21.48 -10.03
CA GLY A 197 -16.03 -21.86 -10.53
C GLY A 197 -17.18 -21.52 -9.57
N MET A 198 -18.37 -21.97 -9.98
CA MET A 198 -19.64 -21.61 -9.32
C MET A 198 -19.78 -22.13 -7.90
N GLU A 199 -19.12 -23.23 -7.52
CA GLU A 199 -19.17 -23.75 -6.15
C GLU A 199 -18.67 -22.72 -5.11
N PHE A 200 -17.64 -21.95 -5.47
CA PHE A 200 -17.16 -20.84 -4.64
C PHE A 200 -18.09 -19.63 -4.74
N LEU A 201 -18.47 -19.24 -5.96
CA LEU A 201 -19.26 -18.02 -6.19
C LEU A 201 -20.66 -18.11 -5.55
N LYS A 202 -21.29 -19.30 -5.54
CA LYS A 202 -22.59 -19.55 -4.88
C LYS A 202 -22.55 -19.46 -3.36
N ARG A 203 -21.38 -19.49 -2.73
CA ARG A 203 -21.21 -19.29 -1.29
C ARG A 203 -21.17 -17.80 -0.89
N MET A 204 -21.18 -16.94 -1.89
CA MET A 204 -21.25 -15.49 -1.70
C MET A 204 -22.71 -15.03 -1.57
N SER A 205 -22.93 -13.98 -0.78
CA SER A 205 -24.25 -13.36 -0.70
C SER A 205 -24.65 -12.72 -2.03
N THR A 206 -23.64 -12.22 -2.77
CA THR A 206 -23.82 -11.65 -4.10
C THR A 206 -22.57 -11.87 -4.92
N PHE A 207 -22.75 -12.26 -6.19
CA PHE A 207 -21.74 -12.04 -7.22
C PHE A 207 -22.45 -11.42 -8.44
N GLU A 208 -21.86 -10.40 -9.00
CA GLU A 208 -22.43 -9.61 -10.10
C GLU A 208 -21.35 -9.25 -11.10
N ILE A 209 -21.68 -9.39 -12.38
CA ILE A 209 -20.86 -8.89 -13.48
C ILE A 209 -21.65 -7.79 -14.18
N SER A 210 -21.15 -6.56 -14.11
CA SER A 210 -21.78 -5.39 -14.72
C SER A 210 -20.72 -4.44 -15.26
N ASN A 211 -20.89 -3.96 -16.49
CA ASN A 211 -19.99 -3.00 -17.13
C ASN A 211 -18.49 -3.39 -17.07
N GLY A 212 -18.18 -4.67 -17.26
CA GLY A 212 -16.80 -5.16 -17.20
C GLY A 212 -16.20 -5.19 -15.80
N ILE A 213 -17.03 -5.14 -14.76
CA ILE A 213 -16.64 -5.27 -13.36
C ILE A 213 -17.32 -6.47 -12.75
N LEU A 214 -16.54 -7.36 -12.17
CA LEU A 214 -16.99 -8.44 -11.30
C LEU A 214 -16.97 -7.95 -9.85
N THR A 215 -18.09 -7.98 -9.17
CA THR A 215 -18.21 -7.67 -7.74
C THR A 215 -18.63 -8.92 -6.97
N ILE A 216 -17.86 -9.27 -5.95
CA ILE A 216 -18.11 -10.42 -5.06
C ILE A 216 -18.31 -9.88 -3.65
N ARG A 217 -19.38 -10.33 -2.99
CA ARG A 217 -19.70 -9.95 -1.60
C ARG A 217 -20.03 -11.20 -0.77
N LYS A 218 -19.52 -11.24 0.45
CA LYS A 218 -19.83 -12.28 1.46
C LYS A 218 -20.80 -11.79 2.50
#